data_fd9abb21690779e84a4a1b4b69fd3c3a
#
_entry.id   fd9abb21690779e84a4a1b4b69fd3c3a
#
_cell.length_a   1.000
_cell.length_b   1.000
_cell.length_c   1.000
_cell.angle_alpha   90.00
_cell.angle_beta   90.00
_cell.angle_gamma   90.00
#
_symmetry.space_group_name_H-M   'P 1'
#
loop_
_entity.id
_entity.type
_entity.pdbx_description
1 polymer ?
#
loop_
_entity_poly.entity_id
_entity_poly.type
_entity_poly.pdbx_seq_one_letter_code
_entity_poly.pdbx_strand_id
1 'polypeptide(L)'
;QHSPAVMLNLLGDIWYRGPGGAAAEPDWSRVLRHPRARLHLYGKADARRGRKMGHVTVLGDTAGEAAAIARTIERDLRIAGDDAG
;
A
#
# COMPACT_ATOMS: atom_id res chain seq x y z
N GLN A 1 18.70 11.81 15.40
CA GLN A 1 18.10 12.45 14.23
C GLN A 1 17.24 11.46 13.44
N HIS A 2 16.03 11.82 13.18
CA HIS A 2 15.11 10.92 12.52
C HIS A 2 14.52 11.55 11.28
N SER A 3 14.44 10.79 10.22
CA SER A 3 13.69 11.22 9.06
C SER A 3 12.21 11.10 9.36
N PRO A 4 11.39 12.05 8.95
CA PRO A 4 9.96 11.91 9.06
C PRO A 4 9.48 10.65 8.34
N ALA A 5 8.52 9.98 8.95
CA ALA A 5 7.99 8.74 8.38
C ALA A 5 6.47 8.75 8.47
N VAL A 6 5.85 8.15 7.46
CA VAL A 6 4.40 7.95 7.43
C VAL A 6 4.18 6.45 7.22
N MET A 7 3.26 5.89 7.99
CA MET A 7 2.89 4.49 7.83
C MET A 7 1.54 4.39 7.14
N LEU A 8 1.49 3.57 6.09
CA LEU A 8 0.26 3.30 5.37
C LEU A 8 -0.13 1.85 5.66
N ASN A 9 -1.28 1.65 6.30
CA ASN A 9 -1.77 0.31 6.58
C ASN A 9 -2.33 -0.31 5.31
N LEU A 10 -2.01 -1.60 5.11
CA LEU A 10 -2.52 -2.36 3.97
C LEU A 10 -3.61 -3.29 4.47
N LEU A 11 -4.85 -2.96 4.15
CA LEU A 11 -5.98 -3.78 4.53
C LEU A 11 -6.29 -4.77 3.41
N GLY A 12 -6.89 -5.89 3.80
CA GLY A 12 -7.21 -6.94 2.84
C GLY A 12 -8.13 -6.51 1.72
N ASP A 13 -8.79 -5.36 1.88
CA ASP A 13 -9.66 -4.82 0.85
C ASP A 13 -8.97 -4.65 -0.50
N ILE A 14 -7.68 -4.29 -0.50
CA ILE A 14 -6.97 -4.07 -1.75
C ILE A 14 -6.68 -5.37 -2.51
N TRP A 15 -6.86 -6.51 -1.85
CA TRP A 15 -6.76 -7.82 -2.51
C TRP A 15 -7.99 -8.15 -3.34
N TYR A 16 -9.08 -7.40 -3.17
CA TYR A 16 -10.35 -7.67 -3.84
C TYR A 16 -10.73 -6.60 -4.84
N ARG A 17 -9.73 -5.98 -5.44
CA ARG A 17 -9.94 -4.92 -6.41
C ARG A 17 -9.88 -5.41 -7.85
N GLY A 18 -9.72 -6.70 -8.04
CA GLY A 18 -9.69 -7.28 -9.38
C GLY A 18 -11.08 -7.36 -10.00
N PRO A 19 -11.14 -7.77 -11.27
CA PRO A 19 -12.42 -7.92 -11.96
C PRO A 19 -13.35 -8.86 -11.21
N GLY A 20 -14.60 -8.43 -11.03
CA GLY A 20 -15.57 -9.22 -10.32
C GLY A 20 -15.33 -9.33 -8.83
N GLY A 21 -14.40 -8.57 -8.28
CA GLY A 21 -14.06 -8.64 -6.86
C GLY A 21 -13.28 -9.87 -6.46
N ALA A 22 -12.69 -10.57 -7.43
CA ALA A 22 -11.88 -11.75 -7.13
C ALA A 22 -10.63 -11.36 -6.36
N ALA A 23 -10.19 -12.24 -5.46
CA ALA A 23 -8.98 -12.01 -4.70
C ALA A 23 -7.76 -12.10 -5.61
N ALA A 24 -6.89 -11.12 -5.54
CA ALA A 24 -5.64 -11.12 -6.28
C ALA A 24 -4.63 -10.27 -5.52
N GLU A 25 -3.40 -10.72 -5.49
CA GLU A 25 -2.36 -9.98 -4.81
C GLU A 25 -2.10 -8.66 -5.52
N PRO A 26 -2.01 -7.55 -4.78
CA PRO A 26 -1.70 -6.25 -5.39
C PRO A 26 -0.35 -6.27 -6.11
N ASP A 27 -0.18 -5.35 -7.04
CA ASP A 27 1.07 -5.21 -7.75
C ASP A 27 2.06 -4.43 -6.88
N TRP A 28 2.89 -5.15 -6.17
CA TRP A 28 3.83 -4.56 -5.23
C TRP A 28 4.94 -3.76 -5.91
N SER A 29 5.13 -3.91 -7.22
CA SER A 29 6.10 -3.09 -7.91
C SER A 29 5.75 -1.61 -7.80
N ARG A 30 4.47 -1.30 -7.61
CA ARG A 30 4.02 0.08 -7.42
C ARG A 30 4.50 0.67 -6.10
N VAL A 31 4.87 -0.17 -5.15
CA VAL A 31 5.49 0.26 -3.89
C VAL A 31 7.00 0.23 -4.02
N LEU A 32 7.51 -0.87 -4.57
CA LEU A 32 8.95 -1.14 -4.57
C LEU A 32 9.74 -0.19 -5.45
N ARG A 33 9.09 0.46 -6.40
CA ARG A 33 9.77 1.46 -7.23
C ARG A 33 10.08 2.76 -6.47
N HIS A 34 9.53 2.92 -5.27
CA HIS A 34 9.83 4.09 -4.44
C HIS A 34 10.97 3.75 -3.49
N PRO A 35 12.15 4.34 -3.68
CA PRO A 35 13.30 3.96 -2.85
C PRO A 35 13.13 4.30 -1.37
N ARG A 36 12.22 5.22 -1.05
CA ARG A 36 11.97 5.59 0.34
C ARG A 36 10.83 4.83 0.98
N ALA A 37 10.24 3.89 0.27
CA ALA A 37 9.16 3.07 0.80
C ALA A 37 9.70 1.72 1.25
N ARG A 38 9.16 1.23 2.37
CA ARG A 38 9.51 -0.08 2.92
C ARG A 38 8.22 -0.87 3.07
N LEU A 39 8.16 -2.01 2.41
CA LEU A 39 6.98 -2.87 2.43
C LEU A 39 7.16 -3.97 3.45
N HIS A 40 6.15 -4.17 4.31
CA HIS A 40 6.12 -5.25 5.28
C HIS A 40 4.79 -5.97 5.14
N LEU A 41 4.83 -7.25 4.84
CA LEU A 41 3.64 -8.09 4.77
C LEU A 41 3.65 -9.05 5.97
N TYR A 42 2.47 -9.29 6.56
CA TYR A 42 2.33 -10.05 7.79
C TYR A 42 2.02 -11.51 7.52
N GLY A 43 2.96 -12.25 7.07
CA GLY A 43 2.78 -13.69 6.96
C GLY A 43 1.83 -14.10 5.85
N LYS A 44 1.28 -15.32 5.97
CA LYS A 44 0.54 -15.97 4.90
C LYS A 44 -0.95 -16.08 5.15
N ALA A 45 -1.50 -15.22 5.99
CA ALA A 45 -2.92 -15.28 6.27
C ALA A 45 -3.73 -14.90 5.03
N ASP A 46 -4.91 -15.50 4.90
CA ASP A 46 -5.81 -15.16 3.82
C ASP A 46 -6.23 -13.71 3.92
N ALA A 47 -6.30 -13.05 2.78
CA ALA A 47 -6.75 -11.67 2.74
C ALA A 47 -8.24 -11.61 3.05
N ARG A 48 -8.62 -10.67 3.91
CA ARG A 48 -10.01 -10.43 4.27
C ARG A 48 -10.23 -8.94 4.35
N ARG A 49 -11.41 -8.50 3.95
CA ARG A 49 -11.74 -7.08 4.05
C ARG A 49 -11.66 -6.64 5.50
N GLY A 50 -11.05 -5.47 5.71
CA GLY A 50 -10.85 -4.91 7.04
C GLY A 50 -9.70 -5.50 7.81
N ARG A 51 -9.10 -6.60 7.34
CA ARG A 51 -7.98 -7.21 8.02
C ARG A 51 -6.68 -6.52 7.64
N LYS A 52 -5.86 -6.23 8.65
CA LYS A 52 -4.55 -5.63 8.40
C LYS A 52 -3.61 -6.70 7.87
N MET A 53 -3.17 -6.54 6.63
CA MET A 53 -2.33 -7.52 5.94
C MET A 53 -0.86 -7.13 5.92
N GLY A 54 -0.57 -5.88 6.22
CA GLY A 54 0.79 -5.38 6.21
C GLY A 54 0.81 -3.88 6.35
N HIS A 55 1.96 -3.30 6.06
CA HIS A 55 2.07 -1.85 6.03
C HIS A 55 3.21 -1.42 5.12
N VAL A 56 3.15 -0.17 4.70
CA VAL A 56 4.26 0.49 4.00
C VAL A 56 4.72 1.64 4.88
N THR A 57 6.02 1.68 5.18
CA THR A 57 6.61 2.82 5.86
C THR A 57 7.29 3.68 4.82
N VAL A 58 6.94 4.96 4.76
CA VAL A 58 7.50 5.89 3.79
C VAL A 58 8.31 6.92 4.53
N LEU A 59 9.57 7.08 4.13
CA LEU A 59 10.46 8.09 4.68
C LEU A 59 10.49 9.29 3.75
N GLY A 60 10.74 10.46 4.31
CA GLY A 60 10.89 11.68 3.52
C GLY A 60 11.83 12.63 4.22
N ASP A 61 12.28 13.65 3.51
CA ASP A 61 13.07 14.70 4.13
C ASP A 61 12.20 15.61 5.00
N THR A 62 10.93 15.68 4.66
CA THR A 62 9.92 16.38 5.46
C THR A 62 8.71 15.49 5.62
N ALA A 63 7.89 15.79 6.63
CA ALA A 63 6.65 15.06 6.84
C ALA A 63 5.73 15.20 5.63
N GLY A 64 5.70 16.37 5.01
CA GLY A 64 4.88 16.59 3.81
C GLY A 64 5.32 15.73 2.65
N GLU A 65 6.63 15.57 2.46
CA GLU A 65 7.15 14.73 1.40
C GLU A 65 6.78 13.26 1.63
N ALA A 66 6.98 12.78 2.87
CA ALA A 66 6.62 11.39 3.19
C ALA A 66 5.13 11.16 2.98
N ALA A 67 4.30 12.11 3.39
CA ALA A 67 2.85 11.98 3.22
C ALA A 67 2.46 11.98 1.74
N ALA A 68 3.11 12.80 0.92
CA ALA A 68 2.81 12.86 -0.51
C ALA A 68 3.15 11.53 -1.20
N ILE A 69 4.29 10.94 -0.86
CA ILE A 69 4.68 9.64 -1.41
C ILE A 69 3.68 8.57 -0.96
N ALA A 70 3.30 8.59 0.32
CA ALA A 70 2.34 7.61 0.84
C ALA A 70 1.00 7.72 0.12
N ARG A 71 0.53 8.93 -0.16
CA ARG A 71 -0.73 9.12 -0.89
C ARG A 71 -0.63 8.60 -2.32
N THR A 72 0.51 8.80 -2.96
CA THR A 72 0.73 8.29 -4.30
C THR A 72 0.66 6.77 -4.32
N ILE A 73 1.33 6.12 -3.37
CA ILE A 73 1.31 4.67 -3.26
C ILE A 73 -0.10 4.17 -3.01
N GLU A 74 -0.80 4.80 -2.07
CA GLU A 74 -2.17 4.40 -1.75
C GLU A 74 -3.06 4.50 -2.99
N ARG A 75 -2.96 5.60 -3.72
CA ARG A 75 -3.75 5.79 -4.93
C ARG A 75 -3.43 4.73 -5.97
N ASP A 76 -2.14 4.45 -6.18
CA ASP A 76 -1.73 3.49 -7.20
C ASP A 76 -2.20 2.08 -6.88
N LEU A 77 -2.15 1.69 -5.60
CA LEU A 77 -2.63 0.38 -5.21
C LEU A 77 -4.15 0.27 -5.34
N ARG A 78 -4.87 1.34 -5.08
CA ARG A 78 -6.33 1.34 -5.18
C ARG A 78 -6.78 1.40 -6.63
N ILE A 79 -6.16 2.25 -7.41
CA ILE A 79 -6.55 2.43 -8.80
C ILE A 79 -6.37 1.14 -9.59
N ALA A 80 -5.38 0.33 -9.24
CA ALA A 80 -5.16 -0.94 -9.91
C ALA A 80 -6.39 -1.82 -9.91
N GLY A 81 -7.26 -1.67 -8.90
CA GLY A 81 -8.48 -2.43 -8.85
C GLY A 81 -9.74 -1.63 -9.12
N ASP A 82 -9.64 -0.30 -9.10
CA ASP A 82 -10.78 0.58 -9.21
C ASP A 82 -11.05 1.09 -10.61
N ASP A 83 -10.09 0.99 -11.49
CA ASP A 83 -10.25 1.54 -12.83
C ASP A 83 -11.37 0.85 -13.60
N ALA A 84 -11.84 -0.26 -13.11
CA ALA A 84 -12.99 -0.92 -13.69
C ALA A 84 -14.30 -0.25 -13.30
N GLY A 85 -14.23 0.58 -12.28
CA GLY A 85 -15.43 1.24 -11.79
C GLY A 85 -15.83 2.46 -12.56
#